data_549b55fa4914fb6a1d853156e7c7aae8
#
_entry.id   549b55fa4914fb6a1d853156e7c7aae8
#
_cell.length_a   1.000
_cell.length_b   1.000
_cell.length_c   1.000
_cell.angle_alpha   90.00
_cell.angle_beta   90.00
_cell.angle_gamma   90.00
#
_symmetry.space_group_name_H-M   'P 1'
#
loop_
_entity.id
_entity.type
_entity.pdbx_description
1 polymer ?
#
loop_
_entity_poly.entity_id
_entity_poly.type
_entity_poly.pdbx_seq_one_letter_code
_entity_poly.pdbx_strand_id
1 'polypeptide(L)'
;MWCIQEITEQYRTRMYRLLDLYKKDYNPAFPVVCMDEKSKQLLADSRKGIAAKPGSCEKYDYEYQRKGTCNIFMAVEPKAGKRFTKITDTRTKADFAYFIVDLVVDFPKAVCILLVLDNLNIHFESSLVETLGQRRTNRLMKKIKFIYTPKHASWLNMAEIEINIMDRQCTGGRIESKEKLTSEVKKWAKERNKNKCKIEWKFTRQDADKKMSKHYVS
;
A
#
# COMPACT_ATOMS: atom_id res chain seq x y z
N MET A 1 22.64 -8.94 -6.32
CA MET A 1 22.32 -10.13 -5.49
C MET A 1 21.81 -9.64 -4.14
N TRP A 2 20.63 -10.04 -3.72
CA TRP A 2 20.08 -9.64 -2.41
C TRP A 2 20.68 -10.54 -1.34
N CYS A 3 21.28 -9.96 -0.31
CA CYS A 3 21.71 -10.72 0.86
C CYS A 3 20.43 -11.08 1.66
N ILE A 4 20.07 -12.35 1.68
CA ILE A 4 18.99 -12.83 2.52
C ILE A 4 19.58 -12.95 3.93
N GLN A 5 18.99 -12.19 4.87
CA GLN A 5 19.35 -12.28 6.28
C GLN A 5 18.96 -13.65 6.85
N GLU A 6 19.55 -14.04 7.97
CA GLU A 6 19.12 -15.20 8.73
C GLU A 6 17.63 -15.09 9.07
N ILE A 7 16.88 -16.14 8.75
CA ILE A 7 15.45 -16.21 8.95
C ILE A 7 15.17 -16.90 10.29
N THR A 8 14.89 -16.10 11.31
CA THR A 8 14.56 -16.57 12.64
C THR A 8 13.22 -17.32 12.66
N GLU A 9 12.98 -18.12 13.69
CA GLU A 9 11.69 -18.78 13.92
C GLU A 9 10.53 -17.77 13.97
N GLN A 10 10.75 -16.62 14.62
CA GLN A 10 9.74 -15.56 14.67
C GLN A 10 9.40 -14.99 13.28
N TYR A 11 10.41 -14.78 12.43
CA TYR A 11 10.20 -14.36 11.05
C TYR A 11 9.36 -15.40 10.29
N ARG A 12 9.76 -16.68 10.37
CA ARG A 12 9.09 -17.80 9.70
C ARG A 12 7.64 -17.94 10.16
N THR A 13 7.38 -17.86 11.45
CA THR A 13 6.02 -17.93 12.01
C THR A 13 5.13 -16.80 11.48
N ARG A 14 5.61 -15.56 11.43
CA ARG A 14 4.87 -14.42 10.88
C ARG A 14 4.64 -14.57 9.38
N MET A 15 5.65 -15.01 8.63
CA MET A 15 5.54 -15.28 7.19
C MET A 15 4.47 -16.34 6.90
N TYR A 16 4.52 -17.48 7.58
CA TYR A 16 3.55 -18.55 7.40
C TYR A 16 2.13 -18.11 7.73
N ARG A 17 1.95 -17.33 8.80
CA ARG A 17 0.65 -16.77 9.15
C ARG A 17 0.06 -15.91 8.03
N LEU A 18 0.89 -15.10 7.36
CA LEU A 18 0.46 -14.28 6.21
C LEU A 18 0.13 -15.15 5.01
N LEU A 19 1.00 -16.11 4.66
CA LEU A 19 0.77 -17.01 3.53
C LEU A 19 -0.53 -17.81 3.70
N ASP A 20 -0.80 -18.30 4.92
CA ASP A 20 -2.07 -18.97 5.22
C ASP A 20 -3.27 -18.04 5.11
N LEU A 21 -3.11 -16.79 5.57
CA LEU A 21 -4.16 -15.77 5.45
C LEU A 21 -4.51 -15.51 3.99
N TYR A 22 -3.51 -15.39 3.13
CA TYR A 22 -3.69 -15.14 1.70
C TYR A 22 -4.32 -16.32 0.96
N LYS A 23 -4.07 -17.53 1.43
CA LYS A 23 -4.66 -18.76 0.87
C LYS A 23 -6.16 -18.91 1.17
N LYS A 24 -6.67 -18.37 2.30
CA LYS A 24 -8.07 -18.48 2.71
C LYS A 24 -9.01 -17.95 1.63
N ASP A 25 -10.18 -18.55 1.51
CA ASP A 25 -11.23 -18.04 0.64
C ASP A 25 -11.69 -16.63 1.04
N TYR A 26 -12.25 -15.93 0.05
CA TYR A 26 -12.76 -14.57 0.29
C TYR A 26 -13.96 -14.61 1.25
N ASN A 27 -13.87 -13.80 2.30
CA ASN A 27 -14.96 -13.61 3.24
C ASN A 27 -15.21 -12.11 3.48
N PRO A 28 -16.33 -11.55 3.00
CA PRO A 28 -16.65 -10.12 3.14
C PRO A 28 -16.88 -9.68 4.59
N ALA A 29 -17.17 -10.61 5.51
CA ALA A 29 -17.27 -10.30 6.94
C ALA A 29 -15.89 -10.13 7.60
N PHE A 30 -14.84 -10.72 7.02
CA PHE A 30 -13.46 -10.64 7.47
C PHE A 30 -12.53 -10.32 6.29
N PRO A 31 -12.69 -9.15 5.64
CA PRO A 31 -11.88 -8.79 4.48
C PRO A 31 -10.41 -8.68 4.87
N VAL A 32 -9.53 -9.21 4.02
CA VAL A 32 -8.09 -9.01 4.12
C VAL A 32 -7.75 -7.78 3.30
N VAL A 33 -7.17 -6.79 3.95
CA VAL A 33 -6.76 -5.53 3.34
C VAL A 33 -5.27 -5.36 3.57
N CYS A 34 -4.51 -5.07 2.53
CA CYS A 34 -3.08 -4.76 2.60
C CYS A 34 -2.90 -3.25 2.44
N MET A 35 -2.11 -2.64 3.29
CA MET A 35 -1.90 -1.20 3.28
C MET A 35 -0.40 -0.87 3.27
N ASP A 36 -0.04 0.19 2.56
CA ASP A 36 1.30 0.76 2.52
C ASP A 36 1.26 2.22 2.04
N GLU A 37 2.37 2.94 2.12
CA GLU A 37 2.51 4.31 1.64
C GLU A 37 3.62 4.46 0.62
N LYS A 38 3.44 5.44 -0.24
CA LYS A 38 4.45 5.90 -1.18
C LYS A 38 4.60 7.40 -1.18
N SER A 39 5.82 7.88 -0.99
CA SER A 39 6.16 9.28 -1.23
C SER A 39 6.31 9.55 -2.72
N LYS A 40 5.71 10.64 -3.21
CA LYS A 40 5.82 11.12 -4.59
C LYS A 40 6.37 12.53 -4.60
N GLN A 41 7.50 12.72 -5.27
CA GLN A 41 8.03 14.04 -5.53
C GLN A 41 7.21 14.73 -6.62
N LEU A 42 6.76 15.94 -6.36
CA LEU A 42 6.04 16.77 -7.32
C LEU A 42 7.04 17.50 -8.20
N LEU A 43 6.89 17.35 -9.50
CA LEU A 43 7.79 17.89 -10.52
C LEU A 43 6.98 18.63 -11.57
N ALA A 44 7.32 19.90 -11.82
CA ALA A 44 6.81 20.67 -12.94
C ALA A 44 7.83 20.75 -14.06
N ASP A 45 7.38 20.86 -15.29
CA ASP A 45 8.24 21.11 -16.43
C ASP A 45 8.79 22.54 -16.36
N SER A 46 10.08 22.71 -16.67
CA SER A 46 10.72 24.03 -16.75
C SER A 46 10.29 24.78 -18.02
N ARG A 47 10.04 24.05 -19.09
CA ARG A 47 9.58 24.55 -20.40
C ARG A 47 8.43 23.71 -20.92
N LYS A 48 7.56 24.31 -21.70
CA LYS A 48 6.45 23.59 -22.34
C LYS A 48 6.99 22.58 -23.35
N GLY A 49 6.55 21.33 -23.22
CA GLY A 49 6.88 20.26 -24.15
C GLY A 49 6.37 20.54 -25.58
N ILE A 50 6.98 19.92 -26.55
CA ILE A 50 6.56 19.96 -27.97
C ILE A 50 5.85 18.66 -28.25
N ALA A 51 4.56 18.74 -28.58
CA ALA A 51 3.75 17.57 -28.90
C ALA A 51 4.28 16.80 -30.11
N ALA A 52 4.07 15.49 -30.15
CA ALA A 52 4.39 14.64 -31.29
C ALA A 52 3.68 15.14 -32.55
N LYS A 53 4.36 15.05 -33.69
CA LYS A 53 3.85 15.32 -35.03
C LYS A 53 4.26 14.18 -35.98
N PRO A 54 3.61 13.98 -37.12
CA PRO A 54 4.07 13.03 -38.12
C PRO A 54 5.56 13.27 -38.46
N GLY A 55 6.39 12.24 -38.30
CA GLY A 55 7.84 12.32 -38.48
C GLY A 55 8.67 12.89 -37.33
N SER A 56 8.06 13.27 -36.19
CA SER A 56 8.77 13.78 -34.99
C SER A 56 8.12 13.30 -33.71
N CYS A 57 8.89 12.61 -32.88
CA CYS A 57 8.43 12.21 -31.54
C CYS A 57 8.18 13.41 -30.63
N GLU A 58 7.35 13.22 -29.61
CA GLU A 58 7.18 14.20 -28.53
C GLU A 58 8.56 14.54 -27.91
N LYS A 59 8.74 15.84 -27.65
CA LYS A 59 9.96 16.35 -27.00
C LYS A 59 9.58 17.05 -25.71
N TYR A 60 10.24 16.71 -24.63
CA TYR A 60 10.12 17.36 -23.33
C TYR A 60 11.50 17.70 -22.78
N ASP A 61 11.54 18.74 -21.95
CA ASP A 61 12.78 19.21 -21.35
C ASP A 61 13.29 18.18 -20.32
N TYR A 62 14.59 17.97 -20.25
CA TYR A 62 15.20 17.19 -19.18
C TYR A 62 15.21 17.95 -17.86
N GLU A 63 15.17 19.28 -17.87
CA GLU A 63 15.07 20.12 -16.69
C GLU A 63 13.67 20.07 -16.08
N TYR A 64 13.60 20.18 -14.77
CA TYR A 64 12.34 20.21 -14.03
C TYR A 64 12.44 21.09 -12.78
N GLN A 65 11.32 21.58 -12.32
CA GLN A 65 11.18 22.31 -11.06
C GLN A 65 10.59 21.38 -9.99
N ARG A 66 11.24 21.32 -8.83
CA ARG A 66 10.70 20.59 -7.67
C ARG A 66 9.60 21.43 -7.01
N LYS A 67 8.43 20.83 -6.81
CA LYS A 67 7.23 21.47 -6.21
C LYS A 67 6.86 20.85 -4.86
N GLY A 68 7.80 20.18 -4.20
CA GLY A 68 7.59 19.52 -2.92
C GLY A 68 7.36 18.02 -3.05
N THR A 69 6.84 17.42 -2.00
CA THR A 69 6.57 15.98 -1.91
C THR A 69 5.20 15.76 -1.27
N CYS A 70 4.43 14.82 -1.80
CA CYS A 70 3.21 14.30 -1.19
C CYS A 70 3.35 12.82 -0.88
N ASN A 71 2.50 12.31 -0.01
CA ASN A 71 2.44 10.89 0.32
C ASN A 71 1.11 10.30 -0.12
N ILE A 72 1.15 9.11 -0.66
CA ILE A 72 0.01 8.34 -1.13
C ILE A 72 -0.18 7.19 -0.15
N PHE A 73 -1.24 7.23 0.64
CA PHE A 73 -1.70 6.08 1.41
C PHE A 73 -2.53 5.19 0.49
N MET A 74 -2.17 3.92 0.43
CA MET A 74 -2.81 2.92 -0.42
C MET A 74 -3.26 1.73 0.42
N ALA A 75 -4.54 1.42 0.40
CA ALA A 75 -5.04 0.13 0.88
C ALA A 75 -5.69 -0.63 -0.26
N VAL A 76 -5.44 -1.92 -0.35
CA VAL A 76 -6.03 -2.81 -1.35
C VAL A 76 -6.67 -4.00 -0.68
N GLU A 77 -7.89 -4.33 -1.08
CA GLU A 77 -8.56 -5.59 -0.79
C GLU A 77 -8.33 -6.55 -1.98
N PRO A 78 -7.30 -7.41 -1.93
CA PRO A 78 -6.81 -8.11 -3.11
C PRO A 78 -7.88 -9.00 -3.77
N LYS A 79 -8.64 -9.75 -2.97
CA LYS A 79 -9.63 -10.72 -3.45
C LYS A 79 -10.93 -10.07 -3.94
N ALA A 80 -11.28 -8.88 -3.43
CA ALA A 80 -12.43 -8.12 -3.94
C ALA A 80 -12.04 -7.21 -5.12
N GLY A 81 -10.75 -6.90 -5.26
CA GLY A 81 -10.27 -5.99 -6.28
C GLY A 81 -10.65 -4.54 -6.00
N LYS A 82 -10.64 -4.11 -4.72
CA LYS A 82 -10.94 -2.72 -4.30
C LYS A 82 -9.67 -2.02 -3.80
N ARG A 83 -9.58 -0.71 -4.10
CA ARG A 83 -8.51 0.19 -3.65
C ARG A 83 -9.10 1.38 -2.94
N PHE A 84 -8.39 1.79 -1.91
CA PHE A 84 -8.67 2.98 -1.11
C PHE A 84 -7.40 3.81 -1.12
N THR A 85 -7.50 5.08 -1.49
CA THR A 85 -6.32 5.96 -1.64
C THR A 85 -6.58 7.30 -0.98
N LYS A 86 -5.55 7.84 -0.32
CA LYS A 86 -5.57 9.18 0.26
C LYS A 86 -4.22 9.86 0.02
N ILE A 87 -4.27 11.10 -0.44
CA ILE A 87 -3.07 11.91 -0.65
C ILE A 87 -2.93 12.89 0.52
N THR A 88 -1.75 12.91 1.13
CA THR A 88 -1.41 13.79 2.25
C THR A 88 -0.12 14.55 1.96
N ASP A 89 0.08 15.68 2.63
CA ASP A 89 1.33 16.45 2.52
C ASP A 89 2.46 15.76 3.29
N THR A 90 2.09 15.09 4.38
CA THR A 90 3.02 14.42 5.28
C THR A 90 2.69 12.93 5.42
N ARG A 91 3.57 12.22 6.13
CA ARG A 91 3.37 10.82 6.52
C ARG A 91 3.59 10.71 8.02
N THR A 92 2.61 11.20 8.76
CA THR A 92 2.63 11.25 10.22
C THR A 92 1.73 10.17 10.83
N LYS A 93 1.84 9.99 12.15
CA LYS A 93 0.92 9.16 12.93
C LYS A 93 -0.54 9.63 12.76
N ALA A 94 -0.76 10.94 12.66
CA ALA A 94 -2.07 11.51 12.45
C ALA A 94 -2.63 11.18 11.06
N ASP A 95 -1.80 11.28 10.01
CA ASP A 95 -2.22 10.91 8.65
C ASP A 95 -2.63 9.44 8.58
N PHE A 96 -1.84 8.55 9.18
CA PHE A 96 -2.17 7.14 9.32
C PHE A 96 -3.48 6.93 10.08
N ALA A 97 -3.64 7.55 11.25
CA ALA A 97 -4.83 7.39 12.09
C ALA A 97 -6.11 7.82 11.35
N TYR A 98 -6.09 8.96 10.67
CA TYR A 98 -7.23 9.41 9.87
C TYR A 98 -7.47 8.54 8.63
N PHE A 99 -6.42 7.98 8.02
CA PHE A 99 -6.61 7.01 6.93
C PHE A 99 -7.30 5.73 7.43
N ILE A 100 -6.93 5.23 8.61
CA ILE A 100 -7.59 4.07 9.24
C ILE A 100 -9.06 4.36 9.56
N VAL A 101 -9.40 5.56 10.03
CA VAL A 101 -10.79 5.96 10.26
C VAL A 101 -11.59 5.90 8.97
N ASP A 102 -11.06 6.51 7.89
CA ASP A 102 -11.71 6.52 6.58
C ASP A 102 -11.87 5.09 6.04
N LEU A 103 -10.84 4.26 6.18
CA LEU A 103 -10.86 2.86 5.73
C LEU A 103 -11.98 2.05 6.43
N VAL A 104 -12.19 2.24 7.73
CA VAL A 104 -13.26 1.52 8.46
C VAL A 104 -14.65 1.90 7.93
N VAL A 105 -14.85 3.16 7.58
CA VAL A 105 -16.13 3.65 7.01
C VAL A 105 -16.44 2.96 5.68
N ASP A 106 -15.43 2.65 4.89
CA ASP A 106 -15.59 1.99 3.59
C ASP A 106 -15.96 0.48 3.70
N PHE A 107 -15.89 -0.10 4.93
CA PHE A 107 -16.26 -1.49 5.21
C PHE A 107 -17.42 -1.63 6.22
N PRO A 108 -18.60 -1.05 5.95
CA PRO A 108 -19.71 -1.01 6.94
C PRO A 108 -20.23 -2.42 7.32
N LYS A 109 -20.14 -3.38 6.40
CA LYS A 109 -20.61 -4.75 6.59
C LYS A 109 -19.56 -5.71 7.17
N ALA A 110 -18.31 -5.30 7.28
CA ALA A 110 -17.27 -6.13 7.87
C ALA A 110 -17.46 -6.28 9.38
N VAL A 111 -17.31 -7.48 9.87
CA VAL A 111 -17.22 -7.77 11.31
C VAL A 111 -15.86 -7.30 11.82
N CYS A 112 -14.78 -7.66 11.10
CA CYS A 112 -13.43 -7.26 11.44
C CYS A 112 -12.55 -7.24 10.19
N ILE A 113 -11.89 -6.13 9.91
CA ILE A 113 -10.92 -5.96 8.83
C ILE A 113 -9.58 -6.56 9.29
N LEU A 114 -9.05 -7.51 8.53
CA LEU A 114 -7.71 -8.07 8.74
C LEU A 114 -6.72 -7.22 7.95
N LEU A 115 -6.13 -6.22 8.62
CA LEU A 115 -5.27 -5.23 7.98
C LEU A 115 -3.81 -5.64 8.05
N VAL A 116 -3.23 -5.93 6.90
CA VAL A 116 -1.81 -6.26 6.74
C VAL A 116 -1.00 -4.98 6.60
N LEU A 117 0.02 -4.85 7.44
CA LEU A 117 0.90 -3.69 7.56
C LEU A 117 2.37 -4.14 7.64
N ASP A 118 3.28 -3.29 7.24
CA ASP A 118 4.68 -3.42 7.61
C ASP A 118 4.95 -2.91 9.04
N ASN A 119 6.21 -2.99 9.50
CA ASN A 119 6.58 -2.59 10.86
C ASN A 119 7.06 -1.13 10.92
N LEU A 120 6.53 -0.23 10.08
CA LEU A 120 6.86 1.19 10.16
C LEU A 120 6.39 1.76 11.50
N ASN A 121 7.14 2.70 12.06
CA ASN A 121 6.90 3.26 13.41
C ASN A 121 5.56 4.00 13.56
N ILE A 122 4.89 4.37 12.47
CA ILE A 122 3.55 4.98 12.51
C ILE A 122 2.42 3.93 12.49
N HIS A 123 2.70 2.66 12.17
CA HIS A 123 1.69 1.60 11.96
C HIS A 123 1.27 0.87 13.25
N PHE A 124 1.40 1.51 14.40
CA PHE A 124 1.04 0.90 15.67
C PHE A 124 -0.25 1.48 16.26
N GLU A 125 -0.90 0.72 17.11
CA GLU A 125 -2.07 1.17 17.86
C GLU A 125 -1.78 2.45 18.66
N SER A 126 -0.57 2.61 19.17
CA SER A 126 -0.13 3.82 19.86
C SER A 126 -0.31 5.10 19.01
N SER A 127 -0.12 5.01 17.69
CA SER A 127 -0.34 6.14 16.78
C SER A 127 -1.82 6.55 16.72
N LEU A 128 -2.73 5.57 16.80
CA LEU A 128 -4.17 5.83 16.89
C LEU A 128 -4.51 6.47 18.24
N VAL A 129 -3.94 5.97 19.34
CA VAL A 129 -4.18 6.50 20.70
C VAL A 129 -3.69 7.95 20.79
N GLU A 130 -2.47 8.23 20.32
CA GLU A 130 -1.90 9.58 20.33
C GLU A 130 -2.76 10.58 19.53
N THR A 131 -3.34 10.14 18.40
CA THR A 131 -4.10 11.03 17.51
C THR A 131 -5.58 11.15 17.88
N LEU A 132 -6.21 10.04 18.20
CA LEU A 132 -7.68 9.94 18.34
C LEU A 132 -8.14 9.82 19.80
N GLY A 133 -7.21 9.54 20.71
CA GLY A 133 -7.49 9.19 22.12
C GLY A 133 -7.94 7.74 22.30
N GLN A 134 -7.77 7.23 23.52
CA GLN A 134 -8.01 5.83 23.87
C GLN A 134 -9.43 5.34 23.53
N ARG A 135 -10.45 6.15 23.84
CA ARG A 135 -11.87 5.76 23.64
C ARG A 135 -12.22 5.52 22.16
N ARG A 136 -11.72 6.37 21.26
CA ARG A 136 -11.95 6.21 19.80
C ARG A 136 -11.15 5.06 19.25
N THR A 137 -9.90 4.92 19.65
CA THR A 137 -9.04 3.80 19.28
C THR A 137 -9.65 2.47 19.66
N ASN A 138 -10.13 2.31 20.88
CA ASN A 138 -10.79 1.07 21.34
C ASN A 138 -12.02 0.70 20.49
N ARG A 139 -12.76 1.68 19.97
CA ARG A 139 -13.87 1.41 19.02
C ARG A 139 -13.35 0.94 17.67
N LEU A 140 -12.31 1.56 17.14
CA LEU A 140 -11.69 1.17 15.86
C LEU A 140 -11.09 -0.24 15.95
N MET A 141 -10.39 -0.55 17.03
CA MET A 141 -9.75 -1.86 17.22
C MET A 141 -10.75 -3.02 17.38
N LYS A 142 -12.02 -2.74 17.67
CA LYS A 142 -13.10 -3.74 17.56
C LYS A 142 -13.42 -4.11 16.10
N LYS A 143 -13.08 -3.24 15.15
CA LYS A 143 -13.36 -3.39 13.71
C LYS A 143 -12.13 -3.72 12.88
N ILE A 144 -10.94 -3.58 13.44
CA ILE A 144 -9.67 -3.84 12.73
C ILE A 144 -8.76 -4.72 13.58
N LYS A 145 -8.10 -5.67 12.92
CA LYS A 145 -7.00 -6.44 13.49
C LYS A 145 -5.75 -6.21 12.66
N PHE A 146 -4.72 -5.65 13.25
CA PHE A 146 -3.42 -5.47 12.62
C PHE A 146 -2.67 -6.80 12.51
N ILE A 147 -2.13 -7.05 11.33
CA ILE A 147 -1.33 -8.24 11.01
C ILE A 147 -0.04 -7.74 10.37
N TYR A 148 1.05 -7.84 11.13
CA TYR A 148 2.34 -7.32 10.67
C TYR A 148 3.11 -8.33 9.83
N THR A 149 3.75 -7.84 8.75
CA THR A 149 4.76 -8.60 8.03
C THR A 149 5.95 -8.92 8.96
N PRO A 150 6.77 -9.93 8.68
CA PRO A 150 8.08 -10.04 9.32
C PRO A 150 8.90 -8.77 9.05
N LYS A 151 9.85 -8.44 9.95
CA LYS A 151 10.78 -7.34 9.68
C LYS A 151 11.56 -7.62 8.39
N HIS A 152 11.80 -6.59 7.59
CA HIS A 152 12.49 -6.69 6.30
C HIS A 152 11.82 -7.63 5.27
N ALA A 153 10.51 -7.84 5.41
CA ALA A 153 9.72 -8.67 4.50
C ALA A 153 8.51 -7.91 3.92
N SER A 154 8.71 -6.67 3.55
CA SER A 154 7.67 -5.83 2.91
C SER A 154 7.14 -6.46 1.62
N TRP A 155 7.98 -7.24 0.91
CA TRP A 155 7.58 -8.01 -0.27
C TRP A 155 6.37 -8.95 -0.03
N LEU A 156 6.08 -9.31 1.21
CA LEU A 156 4.86 -10.06 1.59
C LEU A 156 3.61 -9.18 1.64
N ASN A 157 3.76 -7.85 1.57
CA ASN A 157 2.63 -6.93 1.56
C ASN A 157 2.12 -6.72 0.13
N MET A 158 0.90 -7.19 -0.17
CA MET A 158 0.33 -7.04 -1.52
C MET A 158 0.06 -5.57 -1.91
N ALA A 159 0.05 -4.64 -0.96
CA ALA A 159 -0.03 -3.21 -1.27
C ALA A 159 1.15 -2.73 -2.10
N GLU A 160 2.37 -3.27 -1.91
CA GLU A 160 3.54 -2.94 -2.74
C GLU A 160 3.32 -3.29 -4.22
N ILE A 161 2.65 -4.43 -4.50
CA ILE A 161 2.32 -4.82 -5.87
C ILE A 161 1.42 -3.76 -6.51
N GLU A 162 0.39 -3.32 -5.79
CA GLU A 162 -0.57 -2.34 -6.28
C GLU A 162 0.06 -0.96 -6.44
N ILE A 163 0.92 -0.55 -5.52
CA ILE A 163 1.71 0.69 -5.62
C ILE A 163 2.60 0.67 -6.87
N ASN A 164 3.27 -0.44 -7.15
CA ASN A 164 4.10 -0.59 -8.36
C ASN A 164 3.26 -0.53 -9.64
N ILE A 165 2.03 -1.05 -9.63
CA ILE A 165 1.11 -0.94 -10.77
C ILE A 165 0.66 0.52 -10.93
N MET A 166 0.29 1.19 -9.85
CA MET A 166 -0.06 2.61 -9.85
C MET A 166 1.07 3.47 -10.41
N ASP A 167 2.30 3.20 -10.00
CA ASP A 167 3.48 3.92 -10.50
C ASP A 167 3.59 3.86 -12.02
N ARG A 168 3.51 2.65 -12.57
CA ARG A 168 3.65 2.46 -14.02
C ARG A 168 2.47 3.04 -14.80
N GLN A 169 1.25 2.97 -14.26
CA GLN A 169 0.03 3.34 -14.98
C GLN A 169 -0.40 4.79 -14.76
N CYS A 170 -0.01 5.40 -13.64
CA CYS A 170 -0.57 6.68 -13.19
C CYS A 170 0.49 7.68 -12.74
N THR A 171 1.42 7.27 -11.87
CA THR A 171 2.30 8.23 -11.20
C THR A 171 3.75 8.21 -11.70
N GLY A 172 4.09 7.44 -12.73
CA GLY A 172 5.46 7.33 -13.26
C GLY A 172 6.01 8.60 -13.90
N GLY A 173 5.14 9.47 -14.40
CA GLY A 173 5.50 10.75 -15.01
C GLY A 173 5.70 11.89 -14.02
N ARG A 174 5.94 13.10 -14.57
CA ARG A 174 5.98 14.35 -13.81
C ARG A 174 4.57 14.79 -13.45
N ILE A 175 4.35 15.04 -12.17
CA ILE A 175 3.09 15.55 -11.63
C ILE A 175 3.43 16.80 -10.83
N GLU A 176 2.89 17.94 -11.24
CA GLU A 176 3.31 19.26 -10.77
C GLU A 176 2.66 19.71 -9.46
N SER A 177 1.49 19.13 -9.11
CA SER A 177 0.77 19.55 -7.90
C SER A 177 0.07 18.40 -7.20
N LYS A 178 -0.28 18.61 -5.93
CA LYS A 178 -1.06 17.69 -5.11
C LYS A 178 -2.46 17.47 -5.67
N GLU A 179 -3.09 18.52 -6.20
CA GLU A 179 -4.43 18.47 -6.79
C GLU A 179 -4.43 17.55 -8.02
N LYS A 180 -3.43 17.71 -8.90
CA LYS A 180 -3.24 16.86 -10.08
C LYS A 180 -2.97 15.40 -9.65
N LEU A 181 -2.05 15.19 -8.70
CA LEU A 181 -1.78 13.86 -8.16
C LEU A 181 -3.06 13.22 -7.60
N THR A 182 -3.83 13.96 -6.80
CA THR A 182 -5.08 13.48 -6.21
C THR A 182 -6.10 13.10 -7.27
N SER A 183 -6.25 13.93 -8.31
CA SER A 183 -7.16 13.68 -9.43
C SER A 183 -6.78 12.40 -10.19
N GLU A 184 -5.50 12.28 -10.57
CA GLU A 184 -4.99 11.13 -11.33
C GLU A 184 -5.12 9.81 -10.54
N VAL A 185 -4.68 9.80 -9.28
CA VAL A 185 -4.77 8.60 -8.43
C VAL A 185 -6.22 8.20 -8.18
N LYS A 186 -7.14 9.17 -7.96
CA LYS A 186 -8.57 8.88 -7.81
C LYS A 186 -9.18 8.28 -9.08
N LYS A 187 -8.86 8.81 -10.27
CA LYS A 187 -9.35 8.28 -11.55
C LYS A 187 -8.84 6.85 -11.76
N TRP A 188 -7.55 6.64 -11.54
CA TRP A 188 -6.93 5.32 -11.65
C TRP A 188 -7.57 4.30 -10.69
N ALA A 189 -7.71 4.64 -9.41
CA ALA A 189 -8.34 3.76 -8.42
C ALA A 189 -9.80 3.45 -8.77
N LYS A 190 -10.57 4.45 -9.21
CA LYS A 190 -11.97 4.28 -9.66
C LYS A 190 -12.08 3.29 -10.82
N GLU A 191 -11.21 3.40 -11.83
CA GLU A 191 -11.22 2.50 -12.98
C GLU A 191 -10.85 1.07 -12.59
N ARG A 192 -9.80 0.88 -11.78
CA ARG A 192 -9.41 -0.44 -11.29
C ARG A 192 -10.47 -1.07 -10.39
N ASN A 193 -11.16 -0.27 -9.57
CA ASN A 193 -12.27 -0.73 -8.73
C ASN A 193 -13.47 -1.14 -9.57
N LYS A 194 -13.83 -0.37 -10.61
CA LYS A 194 -14.88 -0.71 -11.57
C LYS A 194 -14.61 -2.05 -12.24
N ASN A 195 -13.38 -2.28 -12.66
CA ASN A 195 -12.94 -3.52 -13.31
C ASN A 195 -12.65 -4.67 -12.32
N LYS A 196 -12.82 -4.45 -11.01
CA LYS A 196 -12.55 -5.45 -9.95
C LYS A 196 -11.20 -6.15 -10.14
N CYS A 197 -10.14 -5.37 -10.41
CA CYS A 197 -8.81 -5.92 -10.68
C CYS A 197 -8.25 -6.61 -9.42
N LYS A 198 -8.35 -7.92 -9.32
CA LYS A 198 -7.88 -8.71 -8.19
C LYS A 198 -6.37 -8.91 -8.20
N ILE A 199 -5.81 -9.23 -7.05
CA ILE A 199 -4.44 -9.72 -6.92
C ILE A 199 -4.51 -11.14 -6.40
N GLU A 200 -3.93 -12.08 -7.15
CA GLU A 200 -3.81 -13.48 -6.76
C GLU A 200 -2.41 -13.73 -6.21
N TRP A 201 -2.36 -14.07 -4.93
CA TRP A 201 -1.11 -14.45 -4.29
C TRP A 201 -0.84 -15.95 -4.50
N LYS A 202 0.22 -16.25 -5.26
CA LYS A 202 0.55 -17.65 -5.63
C LYS A 202 1.63 -18.29 -4.77
N PHE A 203 2.47 -17.46 -4.12
CA PHE A 203 3.59 -17.96 -3.32
C PHE A 203 3.09 -18.62 -2.02
N THR A 204 3.44 -19.89 -1.83
CA THR A 204 2.95 -20.72 -0.72
C THR A 204 4.02 -20.93 0.36
N ARG A 205 3.64 -21.57 1.49
CA ARG A 205 4.61 -22.03 2.49
C ARG A 205 5.64 -22.99 1.87
N GLN A 206 5.19 -23.94 1.04
CA GLN A 206 6.08 -24.88 0.38
C GLN A 206 7.10 -24.18 -0.51
N ASP A 207 6.68 -23.13 -1.23
CA ASP A 207 7.59 -22.31 -2.03
C ASP A 207 8.60 -21.58 -1.14
N ALA A 208 8.14 -21.07 0.00
CA ALA A 208 9.01 -20.42 0.98
C ALA A 208 10.06 -21.38 1.52
N ASP A 209 9.67 -22.57 1.94
CA ASP A 209 10.58 -23.59 2.45
C ASP A 209 11.57 -24.02 1.38
N LYS A 210 11.11 -24.29 0.16
CA LYS A 210 11.98 -24.66 -0.95
C LYS A 210 13.04 -23.58 -1.27
N LYS A 211 12.66 -22.29 -1.17
CA LYS A 211 13.56 -21.17 -1.52
C LYS A 211 14.42 -20.69 -0.37
N MET A 212 13.93 -20.78 0.87
CA MET A 212 14.51 -20.09 2.01
C MET A 212 15.03 -21.00 3.13
N SER A 213 14.75 -22.31 3.09
CA SER A 213 15.15 -23.25 4.18
C SER A 213 16.63 -23.18 4.55
N LYS A 214 17.50 -22.95 3.56
CA LYS A 214 18.96 -22.78 3.79
C LYS A 214 19.34 -21.55 4.63
N HIS A 215 18.41 -20.62 4.84
CA HIS A 215 18.60 -19.41 5.63
C HIS A 215 17.85 -19.47 6.97
N TYR A 216 17.15 -20.57 7.24
CA TYR A 216 16.47 -20.78 8.51
C TYR A 216 17.52 -21.06 9.60
N VAL A 217 17.41 -20.32 10.70
CA VAL A 217 18.21 -20.58 11.91
C VAL A 217 17.31 -21.21 12.97
N SER A 218 17.91 -22.09 13.73
CA SER A 218 17.27 -22.79 14.85
C SER A 218 16.96 -21.84 16.00
#